data_b79a2b3a607ec9c43b90ef9f6976c11f
#
_entry.id   b79a2b3a607ec9c43b90ef9f6976c11f
#
_cell.length_a   1.000
_cell.length_b   1.000
_cell.length_c   1.000
_cell.angle_alpha   90.00
_cell.angle_beta   90.00
_cell.angle_gamma   90.00
#
_symmetry.space_group_name_H-M   'P 1'
#
loop_
_entity.id
_entity.type
_entity.pdbx_description
1 polymer ?
#
loop_
_entity_poly.entity_id
_entity_poly.type
_entity_poly.pdbx_seq_one_letter_code
_entity_poly.pdbx_strand_id
1 'polypeptide(L)'
;QGWFPIINLAADYGDKAFNIGWTKDDKGQDITKGYYPGRNLLEAEARVYLPFNLTRNQRIRGIQPAFTYYFTNNKYQEYHSGKYRNFQYILPEILFYDYRRKAQRDILPRNGYQLRLQYLKTPFNKENFGSLYAVRLTTYWPGIIRNHGLMLRLGYQYQDLDNKSLYLPKHLLEKPRGYHFQYQTRQQWAFKADYALP
;
A
#
# COMPACT_ATOMS: atom_id res chain seq x y z
N GLN A 1 10.86 12.69 -26.38
CA GLN A 1 9.69 12.22 -25.64
C GLN A 1 9.47 13.17 -24.47
N GLY A 2 8.32 13.89 -24.49
CA GLY A 2 7.98 14.82 -23.42
C GLY A 2 7.66 14.05 -22.13
N TRP A 3 8.20 14.51 -21.02
CA TRP A 3 7.93 14.00 -19.68
C TRP A 3 6.80 14.83 -19.09
N PHE A 4 5.58 14.32 -19.16
CA PHE A 4 4.41 15.00 -18.63
C PHE A 4 3.96 14.39 -17.32
N PRO A 5 3.59 15.20 -16.32
CA PRO A 5 2.96 14.70 -15.12
C PRO A 5 1.61 14.06 -15.46
N ILE A 6 1.34 12.92 -14.88
CA ILE A 6 0.05 12.24 -14.98
C ILE A 6 -0.66 12.41 -13.65
N ILE A 7 -1.90 12.91 -13.69
CA ILE A 7 -2.72 13.16 -12.52
C ILE A 7 -3.86 12.15 -12.53
N ASN A 8 -3.99 11.37 -11.46
CA ASN A 8 -5.10 10.47 -11.22
C ASN A 8 -5.90 11.00 -10.04
N LEU A 9 -7.19 11.18 -10.24
CA LEU A 9 -8.15 11.53 -9.19
C LEU A 9 -9.13 10.38 -9.05
N ALA A 10 -9.32 9.90 -7.82
CA ALA A 10 -10.29 8.89 -7.48
C ALA A 10 -11.13 9.35 -6.30
N ALA A 11 -12.41 9.10 -6.34
CA ALA A 11 -13.32 9.31 -5.23
C ALA A 11 -14.25 8.10 -5.13
N ASP A 12 -14.41 7.58 -3.92
CA ASP A 12 -15.31 6.48 -3.62
C ASP A 12 -16.30 6.97 -2.54
N TYR A 13 -17.58 6.83 -2.82
CA TYR A 13 -18.65 7.24 -1.93
C TYR A 13 -19.69 6.14 -1.82
N GLY A 14 -20.04 5.75 -0.61
CA GLY A 14 -21.06 4.74 -0.40
C GLY A 14 -21.17 4.25 1.04
N ASP A 15 -22.16 3.42 1.27
CA ASP A 15 -22.35 2.73 2.53
C ASP A 15 -21.37 1.55 2.61
N LYS A 16 -20.26 1.73 3.32
CA LYS A 16 -19.36 0.62 3.64
C LYS A 16 -19.70 0.09 5.02
N ALA A 17 -19.92 -1.22 5.11
CA ALA A 17 -20.01 -1.91 6.38
C ALA A 17 -18.67 -1.81 7.09
N PHE A 18 -18.63 -1.13 8.24
CA PHE A 18 -17.45 -1.05 9.06
C PHE A 18 -17.19 -2.37 9.79
N ASN A 19 -15.91 -2.67 10.00
CA ASN A 19 -15.47 -3.82 10.76
C ASN A 19 -16.21 -3.89 12.10
N ILE A 20 -16.76 -5.05 12.38
CA ILE A 20 -17.26 -5.41 13.71
C ILE A 20 -16.05 -5.48 14.62
N GLY A 21 -15.89 -4.49 15.48
CA GLY A 21 -14.87 -4.51 16.52
C GLY A 21 -15.35 -5.37 17.68
N TRP A 22 -14.59 -6.37 18.05
CA TRP A 22 -14.80 -7.12 19.29
C TRP A 22 -14.13 -6.35 20.42
N THR A 23 -14.88 -6.00 21.46
CA THR A 23 -14.33 -5.51 22.73
C THR A 23 -14.80 -6.45 23.84
N LYS A 24 -13.95 -6.60 24.83
CA LYS A 24 -14.32 -7.32 26.05
C LYS A 24 -15.02 -6.36 27.00
N ASP A 25 -16.07 -6.84 27.67
CA ASP A 25 -16.68 -6.11 28.78
C ASP A 25 -15.81 -6.20 30.04
N ASP A 26 -16.22 -5.51 31.11
CA ASP A 26 -15.53 -5.54 32.42
C ASP A 26 -15.50 -6.95 33.04
N LYS A 27 -16.26 -7.91 32.48
CA LYS A 27 -16.31 -9.33 32.88
C LYS A 27 -15.50 -10.23 31.97
N GLY A 28 -14.80 -9.66 30.96
CA GLY A 28 -13.98 -10.40 30.03
C GLY A 28 -14.74 -11.14 28.90
N GLN A 29 -16.04 -10.87 28.75
CA GLN A 29 -16.85 -11.42 27.67
C GLN A 29 -16.70 -10.58 26.41
N ASP A 30 -16.62 -11.24 25.25
CA ASP A 30 -16.55 -10.58 23.96
C ASP A 30 -17.89 -9.88 23.64
N ILE A 31 -17.89 -8.55 23.65
CA ILE A 31 -19.03 -7.77 23.20
C ILE A 31 -18.81 -7.35 21.77
N THR A 32 -19.76 -7.65 20.90
CA THR A 32 -19.85 -7.05 19.58
C THR A 32 -20.25 -5.60 19.75
N LYS A 33 -19.30 -4.67 19.76
CA LYS A 33 -19.63 -3.25 19.66
C LYS A 33 -20.19 -2.98 18.28
N GLY A 34 -21.50 -2.93 18.27
CA GLY A 34 -22.40 -2.33 17.33
C GLY A 34 -21.92 -2.21 15.88
N TYR A 35 -22.57 -2.94 15.02
CA TYR A 35 -22.81 -2.57 13.65
C TYR A 35 -23.31 -1.11 13.66
N TYR A 36 -22.47 -0.15 13.25
CA TYR A 36 -22.93 1.17 12.90
C TYR A 36 -23.46 1.11 11.47
N PRO A 37 -24.79 1.02 11.29
CA PRO A 37 -25.35 1.04 9.96
C PRO A 37 -25.06 2.40 9.33
N GLY A 38 -24.54 2.36 8.11
CA GLY A 38 -24.73 3.43 7.17
C GLY A 38 -24.16 4.80 7.56
N ARG A 39 -22.84 4.95 7.69
CA ARG A 39 -22.24 6.24 7.41
C ARG A 39 -21.77 6.23 5.97
N ASN A 40 -22.30 7.15 5.18
CA ASN A 40 -21.77 7.44 3.86
C ASN A 40 -20.25 7.70 3.98
N LEU A 41 -19.46 6.74 3.60
CA LEU A 41 -18.01 6.84 3.62
C LEU A 41 -17.56 7.55 2.35
N LEU A 42 -16.83 8.64 2.50
CA LEU A 42 -16.15 9.32 1.42
C LEU A 42 -14.65 9.03 1.54
N GLU A 43 -14.09 8.48 0.48
CA GLU A 43 -12.64 8.35 0.29
C GLU A 43 -12.25 9.09 -0.98
N ALA A 44 -11.23 9.94 -0.90
CA ALA A 44 -10.73 10.69 -2.03
C ALA A 44 -9.20 10.52 -2.12
N GLU A 45 -8.71 10.26 -3.31
CA GLU A 45 -7.28 10.12 -3.59
C GLU A 45 -6.90 11.01 -4.77
N ALA A 46 -5.86 11.81 -4.59
CA ALA A 46 -5.23 12.56 -5.66
C ALA A 46 -3.77 12.09 -5.78
N ARG A 47 -3.41 11.53 -6.93
CA ARG A 47 -2.06 11.03 -7.22
C ARG A 47 -1.47 11.73 -8.43
N VAL A 48 -0.25 12.23 -8.27
CA VAL A 48 0.55 12.80 -9.36
C VAL A 48 1.81 11.96 -9.50
N TYR A 49 2.19 11.61 -10.72
CA TYR A 49 3.43 10.90 -10.97
C TYR A 49 4.09 11.32 -12.28
N LEU A 50 5.41 11.20 -12.34
CA LEU A 50 6.26 11.56 -13.47
C LEU A 50 6.94 10.29 -14.01
N PRO A 51 6.53 9.75 -15.16
CA PRO A 51 7.15 8.57 -15.74
C PRO A 51 8.39 8.95 -16.56
N PHE A 52 9.58 8.80 -15.99
CA PHE A 52 10.84 8.94 -16.72
C PHE A 52 11.15 7.63 -17.44
N ASN A 53 10.85 7.58 -18.72
CA ASN A 53 11.09 6.40 -19.55
C ASN A 53 12.54 6.39 -20.07
N LEU A 54 13.32 5.43 -19.59
CA LEU A 54 14.71 5.18 -19.96
C LEU A 54 14.86 3.92 -20.80
N THR A 55 13.78 3.47 -21.43
CA THR A 55 13.73 2.25 -22.24
C THR A 55 14.71 2.33 -23.39
N ARG A 56 15.52 1.27 -23.54
CA ARG A 56 16.48 1.13 -24.64
C ARG A 56 16.48 -0.33 -25.13
N ASN A 57 16.39 -0.50 -26.44
CA ASN A 57 16.38 -1.80 -27.09
C ASN A 57 15.29 -2.74 -26.54
N GLN A 58 15.70 -3.91 -26.02
CA GLN A 58 14.81 -4.93 -25.47
C GLN A 58 14.54 -4.77 -23.96
N ARG A 59 15.10 -3.74 -23.32
CA ARG A 59 14.91 -3.50 -21.89
C ARG A 59 13.99 -2.31 -21.65
N ILE A 60 12.97 -2.54 -20.87
CA ILE A 60 12.05 -1.52 -20.38
C ILE A 60 12.59 -1.03 -19.04
N ARG A 61 13.00 0.23 -19.00
CA ARG A 61 13.59 0.87 -17.83
C ARG A 61 12.89 2.16 -17.53
N GLY A 62 12.79 2.49 -16.27
CA GLY A 62 12.30 3.80 -15.88
C GLY A 62 12.40 4.07 -14.40
N ILE A 63 12.17 5.33 -14.10
CA ILE A 63 12.04 5.86 -12.74
C ILE A 63 10.72 6.61 -12.71
N GLN A 64 9.91 6.37 -11.70
CA GLN A 64 8.62 7.00 -11.56
C GLN A 64 8.45 7.52 -10.13
N PRO A 65 8.86 8.76 -9.84
CA PRO A 65 8.43 9.43 -8.62
C PRO A 65 6.93 9.69 -8.67
N ALA A 66 6.28 9.51 -7.54
CA ALA A 66 4.86 9.75 -7.36
C ALA A 66 4.60 10.41 -6.01
N PHE A 67 3.52 11.16 -5.95
CA PHE A 67 3.02 11.75 -4.72
C PHE A 67 1.51 11.53 -4.67
N THR A 68 1.04 10.96 -3.56
CA THR A 68 -0.39 10.70 -3.33
C THR A 68 -0.84 11.47 -2.10
N TYR A 69 -1.95 12.18 -2.23
CA TYR A 69 -2.72 12.72 -1.12
C TYR A 69 -4.00 11.90 -0.97
N TYR A 70 -4.31 11.50 0.24
CA TYR A 70 -5.51 10.73 0.57
C TYR A 70 -6.28 11.40 1.68
N PHE A 71 -7.59 11.44 1.52
CA PHE A 71 -8.56 11.94 2.48
C PHE A 71 -9.68 10.92 2.69
N THR A 72 -10.12 10.76 3.94
CA THR A 72 -11.35 10.03 4.25
C THR A 72 -12.12 10.70 5.36
N ASN A 73 -13.44 10.68 5.27
CA ASN A 73 -14.33 11.10 6.34
C ASN A 73 -14.49 10.01 7.42
N ASN A 74 -13.81 8.86 7.28
CA ASN A 74 -13.68 7.88 8.35
C ASN A 74 -12.90 8.52 9.50
N LYS A 75 -13.57 8.68 10.63
CA LYS A 75 -13.06 9.51 11.74
C LYS A 75 -12.22 8.67 12.70
N TYR A 76 -11.09 9.24 13.12
CA TYR A 76 -10.38 8.80 14.29
C TYR A 76 -10.75 9.68 15.50
N GLN A 77 -10.64 9.12 16.71
CA GLN A 77 -10.86 9.87 17.95
C GLN A 77 -9.53 10.38 18.48
N GLU A 78 -9.46 11.69 18.75
CA GLU A 78 -8.31 12.31 19.43
C GLU A 78 -8.20 11.80 20.86
N TYR A 79 -7.00 11.39 21.28
CA TYR A 79 -6.75 10.83 22.61
C TYR A 79 -7.07 11.82 23.76
N HIS A 80 -6.62 13.07 23.63
CA HIS A 80 -6.76 14.06 24.69
C HIS A 80 -8.12 14.78 24.71
N SER A 81 -8.70 15.04 23.55
CA SER A 81 -9.93 15.84 23.45
C SER A 81 -11.19 15.00 23.28
N GLY A 82 -11.06 13.72 22.96
CA GLY A 82 -12.17 12.84 22.61
C GLY A 82 -12.91 13.22 21.31
N LYS A 83 -12.47 14.27 20.62
CA LYS A 83 -13.11 14.75 19.39
C LYS A 83 -12.80 13.84 18.20
N TYR A 84 -13.79 13.68 17.33
CA TYR A 84 -13.63 12.90 16.09
C TYR A 84 -13.11 13.78 14.95
N ARG A 85 -12.06 13.31 14.25
CA ARG A 85 -11.43 13.99 13.11
C ARG A 85 -11.34 13.11 11.89
N ASN A 86 -11.41 13.71 10.71
CA ASN A 86 -11.18 13.03 9.45
C ASN A 86 -9.71 12.60 9.33
N PHE A 87 -9.47 11.48 8.66
CA PHE A 87 -8.12 10.94 8.49
C PHE A 87 -7.55 11.32 7.13
N GLN A 88 -6.29 11.76 7.12
CA GLN A 88 -5.60 12.22 5.92
C GLN A 88 -4.15 11.75 5.96
N TYR A 89 -3.57 11.45 4.80
CA TYR A 89 -2.13 11.18 4.70
C TYR A 89 -1.56 11.63 3.36
N ILE A 90 -0.25 11.76 3.35
CA ILE A 90 0.56 11.90 2.14
C ILE A 90 1.43 10.67 1.97
N LEU A 91 1.66 10.26 0.71
CA LEU A 91 2.45 9.09 0.35
C LEU A 91 3.35 9.44 -0.84
N PRO A 92 4.54 10.03 -0.62
CA PRO A 92 5.58 10.05 -1.62
C PRO A 92 6.09 8.64 -1.90
N GLU A 93 6.33 8.35 -3.17
CA GLU A 93 6.76 7.05 -3.68
C GLU A 93 7.78 7.22 -4.79
N ILE A 94 8.75 6.32 -4.88
CA ILE A 94 9.64 6.19 -6.02
C ILE A 94 9.61 4.74 -6.50
N LEU A 95 9.30 4.54 -7.77
CA LEU A 95 9.35 3.25 -8.44
C LEU A 95 10.50 3.23 -9.44
N PHE A 96 11.42 2.30 -9.27
CA PHE A 96 12.46 1.95 -10.23
C PHE A 96 12.10 0.62 -10.89
N TYR A 97 12.29 0.50 -12.20
CA TYR A 97 12.09 -0.76 -12.87
C TYR A 97 13.08 -0.93 -14.02
N ASP A 98 13.56 -2.16 -14.17
CA ASP A 98 14.40 -2.59 -15.28
C ASP A 98 14.10 -4.07 -15.56
N TYR A 99 13.41 -4.35 -16.64
CA TYR A 99 13.11 -5.71 -17.03
C TYR A 99 13.16 -5.89 -18.55
N ARG A 100 13.48 -7.10 -18.96
CA ARG A 100 13.50 -7.45 -20.39
C ARG A 100 12.07 -7.52 -20.92
N ARG A 101 11.84 -6.94 -22.10
CA ARG A 101 10.54 -7.02 -22.76
C ARG A 101 10.16 -8.50 -22.94
N LYS A 102 8.97 -8.85 -22.51
CA LYS A 102 8.44 -10.20 -22.65
C LYS A 102 8.11 -10.53 -24.11
N ALA A 103 8.35 -11.76 -24.53
CA ALA A 103 7.81 -12.27 -25.78
C ALA A 103 6.29 -12.51 -25.66
N GLN A 104 5.59 -12.61 -26.78
CA GLN A 104 4.13 -12.76 -26.81
C GLN A 104 3.62 -13.99 -26.03
N ARG A 105 4.43 -15.05 -25.94
CA ARG A 105 4.13 -16.29 -25.22
C ARG A 105 4.56 -16.29 -23.75
N ASP A 106 5.29 -15.29 -23.30
CA ASP A 106 5.76 -15.21 -21.91
C ASP A 106 4.71 -14.51 -21.05
N ILE A 107 4.27 -15.15 -19.98
CA ILE A 107 3.33 -14.57 -19.02
C ILE A 107 4.00 -13.47 -18.19
N LEU A 108 5.24 -13.72 -17.75
CA LEU A 108 6.07 -12.81 -16.96
C LEU A 108 7.32 -12.37 -17.74
N PRO A 109 7.91 -11.21 -17.42
CA PRO A 109 9.24 -10.87 -17.91
C PRO A 109 10.24 -11.97 -17.52
N ARG A 110 11.15 -12.34 -18.45
CA ARG A 110 12.14 -13.40 -18.17
C ARG A 110 13.26 -12.99 -17.23
N ASN A 111 13.53 -11.70 -17.14
CA ASN A 111 14.60 -11.18 -16.31
C ASN A 111 14.33 -9.71 -15.99
N GLY A 112 14.58 -9.34 -14.75
CA GLY A 112 14.48 -7.95 -14.33
C GLY A 112 14.07 -7.77 -12.89
N TYR A 113 13.88 -6.51 -12.52
CA TYR A 113 13.43 -6.15 -11.16
C TYR A 113 12.58 -4.89 -11.18
N GLN A 114 11.82 -4.71 -10.10
CA GLN A 114 11.14 -3.49 -9.72
C GLN A 114 11.42 -3.21 -8.25
N LEU A 115 11.88 -2.01 -7.94
CA LEU A 115 12.10 -1.55 -6.57
C LEU A 115 11.15 -0.38 -6.31
N ARG A 116 10.34 -0.50 -5.27
CA ARG A 116 9.41 0.54 -4.84
C ARG A 116 9.76 0.99 -3.43
N LEU A 117 10.01 2.27 -3.28
CA LEU A 117 10.26 2.94 -2.01
C LEU A 117 9.05 3.81 -1.69
N GLN A 118 8.52 3.70 -0.49
CA GLN A 118 7.31 4.42 -0.06
C GLN A 118 7.52 5.01 1.34
N TYR A 119 7.03 6.23 1.51
CA TYR A 119 7.02 6.92 2.80
C TYR A 119 5.63 7.50 3.04
N LEU A 120 4.95 7.09 4.11
CA LEU A 120 3.64 7.60 4.47
C LEU A 120 3.74 8.46 5.73
N LYS A 121 3.15 9.63 5.69
CA LYS A 121 3.04 10.56 6.81
C LYS A 121 1.66 11.19 6.88
N THR A 122 1.26 11.60 8.08
CA THR A 122 -0.04 12.20 8.37
C THR A 122 0.10 13.63 8.90
N PRO A 123 0.66 14.58 8.13
CA PRO A 123 1.01 15.91 8.65
C PRO A 123 -0.20 16.78 9.00
N PHE A 124 -1.38 16.46 8.47
CA PHE A 124 -2.59 17.26 8.65
C PHE A 124 -3.47 16.76 9.80
N ASN A 125 -3.11 15.63 10.40
CA ASN A 125 -3.83 15.10 11.55
C ASN A 125 -3.27 15.71 12.83
N LYS A 126 -4.13 16.01 13.81
CA LYS A 126 -3.68 16.52 15.12
C LYS A 126 -2.96 15.47 15.94
N GLU A 127 -3.37 14.20 15.79
CA GLU A 127 -2.69 13.08 16.43
C GLU A 127 -1.47 12.65 15.63
N ASN A 128 -0.41 12.32 16.34
CA ASN A 128 0.81 11.87 15.71
C ASN A 128 0.81 10.35 15.51
N PHE A 129 0.41 9.90 14.34
CA PHE A 129 0.45 8.48 13.96
C PHE A 129 1.84 7.95 13.62
N GLY A 130 2.85 8.80 13.65
CA GLY A 130 4.19 8.43 13.22
C GLY A 130 4.37 8.49 11.71
N SER A 131 5.43 7.83 11.27
CA SER A 131 5.79 7.71 9.88
C SER A 131 5.90 6.24 9.50
N LEU A 132 5.49 5.88 8.30
CA LEU A 132 5.58 4.51 7.79
C LEU A 132 6.50 4.47 6.59
N TYR A 133 7.52 3.65 6.66
CA TYR A 133 8.49 3.39 5.59
C TYR A 133 8.24 2.00 5.03
N ALA A 134 8.23 1.88 3.71
CA ALA A 134 8.13 0.58 3.07
C ALA A 134 9.05 0.47 1.86
N VAL A 135 9.65 -0.71 1.72
CA VAL A 135 10.47 -1.10 0.58
C VAL A 135 9.89 -2.37 0.01
N ARG A 136 9.69 -2.42 -1.31
CA ARG A 136 9.24 -3.63 -2.02
C ARG A 136 10.15 -3.88 -3.20
N LEU A 137 10.71 -5.08 -3.26
CA LEU A 137 11.50 -5.58 -4.37
C LEU A 137 10.75 -6.72 -5.05
N THR A 138 10.51 -6.59 -6.33
CA THR A 138 10.01 -7.68 -7.18
C THR A 138 11.11 -8.05 -8.18
N THR A 139 11.45 -9.33 -8.25
CA THR A 139 12.42 -9.85 -9.23
C THR A 139 11.76 -10.86 -10.13
N TYR A 140 12.18 -10.88 -11.37
CA TYR A 140 11.70 -11.78 -12.41
C TYR A 140 12.81 -12.70 -12.88
N TRP A 141 12.55 -13.98 -12.96
CA TRP A 141 13.48 -15.03 -13.35
C TRP A 141 12.84 -15.94 -14.38
N PRO A 142 13.63 -16.53 -15.28
CA PRO A 142 13.14 -17.60 -16.14
C PRO A 142 12.71 -18.79 -15.27
N GLY A 143 11.65 -19.45 -15.66
CA GLY A 143 11.26 -20.71 -15.03
C GLY A 143 12.17 -21.88 -15.44
N ILE A 144 11.96 -23.02 -14.81
CA ILE A 144 12.72 -24.27 -15.08
C ILE A 144 12.47 -24.76 -16.52
N ILE A 145 11.25 -24.61 -17.00
CA ILE A 145 10.82 -25.04 -18.33
C ILE A 145 10.66 -23.81 -19.24
N ARG A 146 10.79 -24.02 -20.54
CA ARG A 146 10.61 -22.95 -21.55
C ARG A 146 9.23 -22.31 -21.43
N ASN A 147 9.18 -20.97 -21.50
CA ASN A 147 8.02 -20.09 -21.34
C ASN A 147 7.41 -20.03 -19.92
N HIS A 148 7.96 -20.73 -18.95
CA HIS A 148 7.62 -20.53 -17.55
C HIS A 148 8.33 -19.30 -16.99
N GLY A 149 7.78 -18.75 -15.92
CA GLY A 149 8.35 -17.59 -15.22
C GLY A 149 8.25 -17.73 -13.71
N LEU A 150 9.27 -17.24 -13.01
CA LEU A 150 9.28 -17.13 -11.56
C LEU A 150 9.33 -15.64 -11.18
N MET A 151 8.41 -15.23 -10.32
CA MET A 151 8.39 -13.89 -9.75
C MET A 151 8.52 -13.99 -8.23
N LEU A 152 9.56 -13.35 -7.70
CA LEU A 152 9.78 -13.26 -6.26
C LEU A 152 9.51 -11.83 -5.81
N ARG A 153 8.76 -11.68 -4.73
CA ARG A 153 8.47 -10.40 -4.10
C ARG A 153 8.96 -10.42 -2.66
N LEU A 154 9.75 -9.44 -2.33
CA LEU A 154 10.22 -9.16 -0.97
C LEU A 154 9.67 -7.81 -0.55
N GLY A 155 9.19 -7.72 0.66
CA GLY A 155 8.71 -6.47 1.24
C GLY A 155 9.18 -6.31 2.67
N TYR A 156 9.54 -5.08 3.03
CA TYR A 156 9.81 -4.67 4.40
C TYR A 156 9.06 -3.39 4.70
N GLN A 157 8.43 -3.33 5.85
CA GLN A 157 7.73 -2.15 6.36
C GLN A 157 8.15 -1.88 7.79
N TYR A 158 8.41 -0.61 8.08
CA TYR A 158 8.74 -0.13 9.41
C TYR A 158 7.89 1.08 9.74
N GLN A 159 7.24 1.06 10.90
CA GLN A 159 6.53 2.20 11.46
C GLN A 159 7.30 2.80 12.63
N ASP A 160 7.61 4.09 12.52
CA ASP A 160 8.18 4.86 13.61
C ASP A 160 7.06 5.21 14.60
N LEU A 161 7.15 4.62 15.80
CA LEU A 161 6.19 4.78 16.89
C LEU A 161 6.80 5.48 18.11
N ASP A 162 8.00 6.03 18.00
CA ASP A 162 8.64 6.67 19.13
C ASP A 162 7.78 7.83 19.68
N ASN A 163 7.42 7.71 20.95
CA ASN A 163 6.52 8.64 21.67
C ASN A 163 5.10 8.79 21.05
N LYS A 164 4.61 7.78 20.32
CA LYS A 164 3.33 7.80 19.64
C LYS A 164 2.51 6.58 20.01
N SER A 165 1.25 6.78 20.31
CA SER A 165 0.35 5.72 20.78
C SER A 165 -0.49 5.08 19.69
N LEU A 166 -0.52 5.65 18.47
CA LEU A 166 -1.43 5.22 17.42
C LEU A 166 -0.71 4.61 16.23
N TYR A 167 -1.13 3.42 15.85
CA TYR A 167 -0.72 2.79 14.61
C TYR A 167 -1.46 3.38 13.41
N LEU A 168 -0.76 3.50 12.28
CA LEU A 168 -1.40 3.85 11.02
C LEU A 168 -2.33 2.71 10.56
N PRO A 169 -3.57 3.03 10.18
CA PRO A 169 -4.53 2.00 9.75
C PRO A 169 -4.20 1.40 8.37
N LYS A 170 -3.21 1.94 7.67
CA LYS A 170 -2.83 1.51 6.31
C LYS A 170 -1.55 0.69 6.34
N HIS A 171 -1.58 -0.42 5.62
CA HIS A 171 -0.41 -1.24 5.32
C HIS A 171 0.02 -1.02 3.88
N LEU A 172 1.33 -0.90 3.65
CA LEU A 172 1.90 -0.71 2.33
C LEU A 172 2.36 -2.02 1.68
N LEU A 173 2.49 -3.10 2.47
CA LEU A 173 2.82 -4.43 1.97
C LEU A 173 1.58 -5.21 1.54
N GLU A 174 1.75 -6.09 0.56
CA GLU A 174 0.71 -6.99 0.10
C GLU A 174 0.39 -8.04 1.18
N LYS A 175 -0.89 -8.27 1.42
CA LYS A 175 -1.34 -9.34 2.32
C LYS A 175 -1.10 -10.71 1.67
N PRO A 176 -0.75 -11.74 2.45
CA PRO A 176 -0.79 -13.11 1.98
C PRO A 176 -2.21 -13.50 1.54
N ARG A 177 -2.33 -14.35 0.53
CA ARG A 177 -3.64 -14.86 0.09
C ARG A 177 -4.32 -15.63 1.23
N GLY A 178 -5.62 -15.40 1.43
CA GLY A 178 -6.43 -16.06 2.47
C GLY A 178 -6.40 -15.40 3.85
N TYR A 179 -5.61 -14.35 4.05
CA TYR A 179 -5.63 -13.60 5.31
C TYR A 179 -6.54 -12.36 5.18
N HIS A 180 -7.59 -12.34 5.97
CA HIS A 180 -8.52 -11.20 6.02
C HIS A 180 -8.00 -10.07 6.92
N PHE A 181 -7.22 -10.41 7.95
CA PHE A 181 -6.69 -9.45 8.92
C PHE A 181 -5.18 -9.29 8.77
N GLN A 182 -4.72 -8.08 9.00
CA GLN A 182 -3.31 -7.76 9.07
C GLN A 182 -3.07 -7.10 10.44
N TYR A 183 -2.17 -7.70 11.22
CA TYR A 183 -1.81 -7.17 12.52
C TYR A 183 -1.05 -5.85 12.36
N GLN A 184 -1.37 -4.89 13.22
CA GLN A 184 -0.60 -3.66 13.33
C GLN A 184 0.70 -3.97 14.07
N THR A 185 1.81 -3.87 13.37
CA THR A 185 3.14 -4.18 13.90
C THR A 185 4.10 -3.06 13.56
N ARG A 186 5.11 -2.86 14.44
CA ARG A 186 6.18 -1.89 14.17
C ARG A 186 7.03 -2.28 12.97
N GLN A 187 7.26 -3.57 12.79
CA GLN A 187 8.04 -4.13 11.69
C GLN A 187 7.30 -5.28 11.05
N GLN A 188 7.34 -5.32 9.74
CA GLN A 188 6.70 -6.39 8.97
C GLN A 188 7.56 -6.75 7.77
N TRP A 189 7.75 -8.05 7.56
CA TRP A 189 8.35 -8.64 6.39
C TRP A 189 7.30 -9.38 5.59
N ALA A 190 7.42 -9.33 4.29
CA ALA A 190 6.57 -10.09 3.38
C ALA A 190 7.45 -10.77 2.32
N PHE A 191 7.21 -12.06 2.10
CA PHE A 191 7.81 -12.81 1.01
C PHE A 191 6.72 -13.51 0.22
N LYS A 192 6.81 -13.45 -1.10
CA LYS A 192 5.90 -14.15 -2.00
C LYS A 192 6.65 -14.65 -3.22
N ALA A 193 6.39 -15.90 -3.58
CA ALA A 193 6.88 -16.52 -4.79
C ALA A 193 5.69 -16.94 -5.65
N ASP A 194 5.65 -16.48 -6.89
CA ASP A 194 4.64 -16.87 -7.89
C ASP A 194 5.35 -17.56 -9.06
N TYR A 195 4.96 -18.80 -9.34
CA TYR A 195 5.43 -19.54 -10.50
C TYR A 195 4.34 -19.57 -11.57
N ALA A 196 4.61 -19.00 -12.72
CA ALA A 196 3.68 -18.92 -13.83
C ALA A 196 3.91 -20.05 -14.83
N LEU A 197 2.87 -20.81 -15.09
CA LEU A 197 2.78 -21.81 -16.14
C LEU A 197 2.17 -21.18 -17.39
N PRO A 198 2.60 -21.55 -18.61
CA PRO A 198 2.03 -21.06 -19.87
C PRO A 198 0.63 -21.60 -20.09
#